data_c8be7c9388f57e4d622cbf25e786d863
#
_entry.id   c8be7c9388f57e4d622cbf25e786d863
#
_cell.length_a   1.000
_cell.length_b   1.000
_cell.length_c   1.000
_cell.angle_alpha   90.00
_cell.angle_beta   90.00
_cell.angle_gamma   90.00
#
_symmetry.space_group_name_H-M   'P 1'
#
loop_
_entity.id
_entity.type
_entity.pdbx_description
1 polymer ?
#
loop_
_entity_poly.entity_id
_entity_poly.type
_entity_poly.pdbx_seq_one_letter_code
_entity_poly.pdbx_strand_id
1 'polypeptide(L)' 'ATRQKKAQGAGQEIGRLQKAVEALDARLAETKCAGDTAAMTATAKERVDTLKALAAAEETWLSASAAYEDAMASS' A
#
# COMPACT_ATOMS: atom_id res chain seq x y z
N ALA A 1 21.46 10.55 -3.68
CA ALA A 1 20.88 9.68 -4.72
C ALA A 1 20.22 8.43 -4.12
N THR A 2 20.91 7.72 -3.21
CA THR A 2 20.37 6.48 -2.62
C THR A 2 19.09 6.71 -1.83
N ARG A 3 19.04 7.78 -1.03
CA ARG A 3 17.86 8.11 -0.22
C ARG A 3 16.69 8.53 -1.07
N GLN A 4 16.94 9.27 -2.14
CA GLN A 4 15.90 9.70 -3.06
C GLN A 4 15.31 8.50 -3.82
N LYS A 5 16.15 7.57 -4.26
CA LYS A 5 15.69 6.33 -4.89
C LYS A 5 14.80 5.51 -3.97
N LYS A 6 15.16 5.44 -2.69
CA LYS A 6 14.40 4.70 -1.70
C LYS A 6 13.00 5.31 -1.51
N ALA A 7 12.92 6.63 -1.43
CA ALA A 7 11.65 7.34 -1.33
C ALA A 7 10.79 7.14 -2.59
N GLN A 8 11.39 7.21 -3.77
CA GLN A 8 10.69 6.98 -5.04
C GLN A 8 10.18 5.53 -5.14
N GLY A 9 11.00 4.56 -4.74
CA GLY A 9 10.60 3.16 -4.73
C GLY A 9 9.43 2.91 -3.79
N ALA A 10 9.46 3.50 -2.60
CA ALA A 10 8.36 3.40 -1.63
C ALA A 10 7.08 4.05 -2.18
N GLY A 11 7.20 5.18 -2.87
CA GLY A 11 6.06 5.85 -3.51
C GLY A 11 5.41 5.00 -4.59
N GLN A 12 6.21 4.30 -5.40
CA GLN A 12 5.70 3.38 -6.42
C GLN A 12 4.99 2.20 -5.78
N GLU A 13 5.54 1.65 -4.70
CA GLU A 13 4.94 0.56 -3.94
C GLU A 13 3.58 0.98 -3.36
N ILE A 14 3.49 2.18 -2.80
CA ILE A 14 2.23 2.73 -2.29
C ILE A 14 1.18 2.78 -3.39
N GLY A 15 1.52 3.31 -4.57
CA GLY A 15 0.61 3.39 -5.70
C GLY A 15 0.13 2.01 -6.16
N ARG A 16 1.04 1.05 -6.21
CA ARG A 16 0.71 -0.33 -6.58
C ARG A 16 -0.25 -0.96 -5.58
N LEU A 17 0.01 -0.77 -4.28
CA LEU A 17 -0.83 -1.32 -3.22
C LEU A 17 -2.21 -0.65 -3.18
N GLN A 18 -2.29 0.66 -3.44
CA GLN A 18 -3.57 1.37 -3.54
C GLN A 18 -4.43 0.80 -4.66
N LYS A 19 -3.84 0.52 -5.82
CA LYS A 19 -4.55 -0.11 -6.93
C LYS A 19 -4.99 -1.53 -6.58
N ALA A 20 -4.17 -2.26 -5.83
CA ALA A 20 -4.52 -3.60 -5.37
C ALA A 20 -5.73 -3.56 -4.43
N VAL A 21 -5.80 -2.58 -3.52
CA VAL A 21 -6.96 -2.40 -2.63
C VAL A 21 -8.22 -2.10 -3.45
N GLU A 22 -8.13 -1.23 -4.44
CA GLU A 22 -9.27 -0.92 -5.32
C GLU A 22 -9.77 -2.16 -6.05
N ALA A 23 -8.85 -2.99 -6.56
CA ALA A 23 -9.20 -4.23 -7.24
C ALA A 23 -9.87 -5.22 -6.28
N LEU A 24 -9.39 -5.31 -5.05
CA LEU A 24 -9.98 -6.16 -4.02
C LEU A 24 -11.37 -5.68 -3.61
N ASP A 25 -11.57 -4.37 -3.52
CA ASP A 25 -12.89 -3.79 -3.24
C ASP A 25 -13.90 -4.15 -4.34
N ALA A 26 -13.49 -4.07 -5.60
CA ALA A 26 -14.34 -4.45 -6.73
C ALA A 26 -14.68 -5.94 -6.68
N ARG A 27 -13.69 -6.79 -6.39
CA ARG A 27 -13.91 -8.24 -6.27
C ARG A 27 -14.84 -8.56 -5.10
N LEU A 28 -14.67 -7.85 -3.98
CA LEU A 28 -15.53 -8.05 -2.81
C LEU A 28 -16.99 -7.74 -3.15
N ALA A 29 -17.23 -6.65 -3.89
CA ALA A 29 -18.57 -6.30 -4.34
C ALA A 29 -19.16 -7.38 -5.24
N GLU A 30 -18.36 -7.94 -6.15
CA GLU A 30 -18.79 -9.03 -7.04
C GLU A 30 -19.14 -10.30 -6.25
N THR A 31 -18.31 -10.69 -5.30
CA THR A 31 -18.55 -11.88 -4.49
C THR A 31 -19.78 -11.71 -3.58
N LYS A 32 -20.01 -10.49 -3.11
CA LYS A 32 -21.21 -10.16 -2.33
C LYS A 32 -22.47 -10.32 -3.16
N CYS A 33 -22.45 -9.84 -4.41
CA CYS A 33 -23.57 -9.96 -5.34
C CYS A 33 -23.82 -11.43 -5.71
N ALA A 34 -22.76 -12.23 -5.83
CA ALA A 34 -22.86 -13.65 -6.14
C ALA A 34 -23.29 -14.51 -4.94
N GLY A 35 -23.24 -13.96 -3.73
CA GLY A 35 -23.56 -14.69 -2.52
C GLY A 35 -22.52 -15.72 -2.11
N ASP A 36 -21.29 -15.59 -2.58
CA ASP A 36 -20.18 -16.52 -2.30
C ASP A 36 -19.45 -16.10 -1.02
N THR A 37 -19.90 -16.64 0.11
CA THR A 37 -19.38 -16.31 1.43
C THR A 37 -17.89 -16.67 1.56
N ALA A 38 -17.47 -17.80 1.02
CA ALA A 38 -16.07 -18.25 1.08
C ALA A 38 -15.16 -17.28 0.32
N ALA A 39 -15.57 -16.88 -0.88
CA ALA A 39 -14.81 -15.91 -1.69
C ALA A 39 -14.79 -14.54 -1.03
N MET A 40 -15.90 -14.12 -0.40
CA MET A 40 -15.96 -12.86 0.36
C MET A 40 -14.96 -12.85 1.49
N THR A 41 -14.90 -13.93 2.28
CA THR A 41 -13.98 -14.06 3.40
C THR A 41 -12.52 -14.02 2.94
N ALA A 42 -12.19 -14.76 1.90
CA ALA A 42 -10.84 -14.79 1.34
C ALA A 42 -10.42 -13.41 0.82
N THR A 43 -11.31 -12.74 0.09
CA THR A 43 -11.05 -11.40 -0.46
C THR A 43 -10.88 -10.36 0.66
N ALA A 44 -11.72 -10.43 1.68
CA ALA A 44 -11.62 -9.53 2.83
C ALA A 44 -10.27 -9.69 3.56
N LYS A 45 -9.81 -10.93 3.70
CA LYS A 45 -8.51 -11.21 4.31
C LYS A 45 -7.36 -10.64 3.47
N GLU A 46 -7.41 -10.85 2.16
CA GLU A 46 -6.41 -10.27 1.25
C GLU A 46 -6.39 -8.75 1.35
N ARG A 47 -7.57 -8.13 1.45
CA ARG A 47 -7.70 -6.68 1.59
C ARG A 47 -7.04 -6.20 2.87
N VAL A 48 -7.27 -6.87 3.99
CA VAL A 48 -6.65 -6.52 5.27
C VAL A 48 -5.12 -6.64 5.17
N ASP A 49 -4.61 -7.73 4.59
CA ASP A 49 -3.18 -7.93 4.41
C ASP A 49 -2.56 -6.85 3.51
N THR A 50 -3.27 -6.49 2.44
CA THR A 50 -2.82 -5.43 1.52
C THR A 50 -2.81 -4.07 2.22
N LEU A 51 -3.81 -3.77 3.04
CA LEU A 51 -3.86 -2.53 3.81
C LEU A 51 -2.71 -2.44 4.83
N LYS A 52 -2.36 -3.55 5.46
CA LYS A 52 -1.20 -3.61 6.35
C LYS A 52 0.10 -3.33 5.60
N ALA A 53 0.26 -3.93 4.42
CA ALA A 53 1.41 -3.69 3.56
C ALA A 53 1.47 -2.23 3.10
N LEU A 54 0.31 -1.65 2.78
CA LEU A 54 0.20 -0.24 2.39
C LEU A 54 0.64 0.67 3.53
N ALA A 55 0.17 0.42 4.74
CA ALA A 55 0.55 1.21 5.92
C ALA A 55 2.06 1.13 6.16
N ALA A 56 2.65 -0.07 6.03
CA ALA A 56 4.09 -0.25 6.18
C ALA A 56 4.87 0.50 5.10
N ALA A 57 4.39 0.47 3.85
CA ALA A 57 5.02 1.19 2.75
C ALA A 57 4.94 2.70 2.96
N GLU A 58 3.81 3.21 3.43
CA GLU A 58 3.64 4.63 3.75
C GLU A 58 4.59 5.08 4.86
N GLU A 59 4.75 4.26 5.89
CA GLU A 59 5.68 4.53 6.99
C GLU A 59 7.12 4.57 6.48
N THR A 60 7.51 3.62 5.62
CA THR A 60 8.82 3.59 5.00
C THR A 60 9.07 4.85 4.17
N TRP A 61 8.07 5.25 3.39
CA TRP A 61 8.16 6.45 2.56
C TRP A 61 8.34 7.71 3.42
N LEU A 62 7.57 7.84 4.49
CA LEU A 62 7.66 8.98 5.41
C LEU A 62 9.04 9.03 6.08
N SER A 63 9.55 7.89 6.54
CA SER A 63 10.88 7.80 7.16
C SER A 63 11.98 8.19 6.17
N ALA A 64 11.91 7.69 4.94
CA ALA A 64 12.89 8.01 3.91
C ALA A 64 12.84 9.48 3.52
N SER A 65 11.64 10.05 3.40
CA SER A 65 11.46 11.47 3.08
C SER A 65 11.97 12.37 4.21
N ALA A 66 11.68 12.04 5.46
CA ALA A 66 12.15 12.79 6.61
C ALA A 66 13.68 12.77 6.69
N ALA A 67 14.30 11.61 6.47
CA ALA A 67 15.75 11.48 6.46
C ALA A 67 16.40 12.31 5.35
N TYR A 68 15.76 12.34 4.18
CA TYR A 68 16.21 13.13 3.05
C TYR A 68 16.13 14.64 3.36
N GLU A 69 15.02 15.09 3.94
CA GLU A 69 14.83 16.49 4.32
C GLU A 69 15.81 16.93 5.40
N ASP A 70 16.05 16.07 6.41
CA ASP A 70 17.03 16.34 7.46
C ASP A 70 18.44 16.48 6.89
N ALA A 71 18.82 15.60 5.95
CA ALA A 71 20.11 15.66 5.30
C ALA A 71 20.27 16.97 4.50
N MET A 72 19.21 17.42 3.84
CA MET A 72 19.22 18.69 3.11
C MET A 72 19.29 19.88 4.05
N ALA A 73 18.57 19.85 5.16
CA ALA A 73 18.56 20.93 6.14
C ALA A 73 19.91 21.05 6.86
N SER A 74 20.64 19.94 7.03
CA SER A 74 21.95 19.93 7.69
C SER A 74 23.08 20.38 6.78
N SER A 75 22.88 20.41 5.50
CA SER A 75 23.92 20.85 4.56
C SER A 75 23.81 22.33 4.25
#